data_eea93b414ebdf742323286b0769a8fdf
#
_entry.id   eea93b414ebdf742323286b0769a8fdf
#
_cell.length_a   1.000
_cell.length_b   1.000
_cell.length_c   1.000
_cell.angle_alpha   90.00
_cell.angle_beta   90.00
_cell.angle_gamma   90.00
#
_symmetry.space_group_name_H-M   'P 1'
#
loop_
_entity.id
_entity.type
_entity.pdbx_description
1 polymer ?
#
loop_
_entity_poly.entity_id
_entity_poly.type
_entity_poly.pdbx_seq_one_letter_code
_entity_poly.pdbx_strand_id
1 'polypeptide(L)'
;MKSIELKTKEVAEAYSIISAAKYQKLSDDDKVKVWKISRKLSPIAEQYSKDVEDAKQRLLPSEDFPQKLQMALKYQSLRDSGEKDLPMTEEEFSKIAAEWNNYNAILDKALKDRAEEKISIEIEPITEEAFGKLMASNDWSFEQVNKLEFILE
;
A
#
# COMPACT_ATOMS: atom_id res chain seq x y z
N MET A 1 -11.29 -0.94 -25.94
CA MET A 1 -11.27 -1.36 -24.52
C MET A 1 -10.38 -2.58 -24.33
N LYS A 2 -9.64 -2.60 -23.28
CA LYS A 2 -8.74 -3.69 -22.90
C LYS A 2 -9.26 -4.34 -21.63
N SER A 3 -9.41 -5.66 -21.61
CA SER A 3 -9.76 -6.42 -20.41
C SER A 3 -8.47 -6.90 -19.75
N ILE A 4 -8.33 -6.65 -18.47
CA ILE A 4 -7.17 -7.03 -17.67
C ILE A 4 -7.61 -7.77 -16.41
N GLU A 5 -6.76 -8.67 -15.94
CA GLU A 5 -6.95 -9.37 -14.69
C GLU A 5 -5.82 -9.00 -13.74
N LEU A 6 -6.16 -8.48 -12.57
CA LEU A 6 -5.21 -8.06 -11.54
C LEU A 6 -5.60 -8.66 -10.19
N LYS A 7 -4.61 -8.89 -9.35
CA LYS A 7 -4.85 -9.21 -7.94
C LYS A 7 -5.33 -7.95 -7.21
N THR A 8 -6.17 -8.11 -6.19
CA THR A 8 -6.68 -6.98 -5.40
C THR A 8 -5.55 -6.09 -4.86
N LYS A 9 -4.47 -6.68 -4.37
CA LYS A 9 -3.29 -5.92 -3.90
C LYS A 9 -2.64 -5.10 -5.01
N GLU A 10 -2.61 -5.62 -6.23
CA GLU A 10 -2.05 -4.92 -7.38
C GLU A 10 -2.91 -3.72 -7.77
N VAL A 11 -4.24 -3.87 -7.69
CA VAL A 11 -5.19 -2.76 -7.88
C VAL A 11 -4.96 -1.65 -6.86
N ALA A 12 -4.80 -2.00 -5.59
CA ALA A 12 -4.56 -1.04 -4.52
C ALA A 12 -3.22 -0.30 -4.71
N GLU A 13 -2.16 -1.01 -5.07
CA GLU A 13 -0.85 -0.44 -5.34
C GLU A 13 -0.88 0.52 -6.52
N ALA A 14 -1.50 0.10 -7.64
CA ALA A 14 -1.64 0.93 -8.83
C ALA A 14 -2.47 2.19 -8.54
N TYR A 15 -3.57 2.07 -7.82
CA TYR A 15 -4.40 3.21 -7.42
C TYR A 15 -3.60 4.21 -6.58
N SER A 16 -2.81 3.73 -5.64
CA SER A 16 -1.96 4.59 -4.81
C SER A 16 -0.98 5.41 -5.65
N ILE A 17 -0.37 4.80 -6.66
CA ILE A 17 0.56 5.49 -7.56
C ILE A 17 -0.18 6.51 -8.43
N ILE A 18 -1.28 6.11 -9.06
CA ILE A 18 -2.06 6.96 -9.97
C ILE A 18 -2.66 8.15 -9.23
N SER A 19 -3.21 7.95 -8.03
CA SER A 19 -3.86 9.01 -7.26
C SER A 19 -2.89 10.08 -6.77
N ALA A 20 -1.61 9.74 -6.61
CA ALA A 20 -0.56 10.68 -6.20
C ALA A 20 0.21 11.28 -7.39
N ALA A 21 -0.10 10.87 -8.62
CA ALA A 21 0.65 11.27 -9.81
C ALA A 21 0.36 12.70 -10.27
N LYS A 22 1.30 13.26 -11.00
CA LYS A 22 1.19 14.56 -11.66
C LYS A 22 0.90 14.35 -13.14
N TYR A 23 0.00 15.14 -13.70
CA TYR A 23 -0.57 14.95 -15.04
C TYR A 23 -0.35 16.13 -15.99
N GLN A 24 0.45 17.13 -15.62
CA GLN A 24 0.53 18.42 -16.34
C GLN A 24 0.96 18.28 -17.80
N LYS A 25 1.78 17.28 -18.13
CA LYS A 25 2.32 17.08 -19.49
C LYS A 25 1.39 16.31 -20.41
N LEU A 26 0.32 15.71 -19.88
CA LEU A 26 -0.66 14.98 -20.68
C LEU A 26 -1.61 15.94 -21.39
N SER A 27 -2.09 15.50 -22.58
CA SER A 27 -3.23 16.16 -23.24
C SER A 27 -4.49 16.00 -22.37
N ASP A 28 -5.49 16.85 -22.61
CA ASP A 28 -6.76 16.77 -21.88
C ASP A 28 -7.44 15.41 -22.09
N ASP A 29 -7.39 14.88 -23.34
CA ASP A 29 -7.94 13.55 -23.63
C ASP A 29 -7.23 12.44 -22.86
N ASP A 30 -5.91 12.48 -22.78
CA ASP A 30 -5.14 11.50 -22.03
C ASP A 30 -5.37 11.61 -20.52
N LYS A 31 -5.50 12.84 -20.00
CA LYS A 31 -5.89 13.05 -18.58
C LYS A 31 -7.22 12.39 -18.26
N VAL A 32 -8.21 12.52 -19.15
CA VAL A 32 -9.53 11.90 -18.98
C VAL A 32 -9.42 10.38 -18.99
N LYS A 33 -8.60 9.80 -19.87
CA LYS A 33 -8.39 8.35 -19.89
C LYS A 33 -7.80 7.85 -18.58
N VAL A 34 -6.76 8.49 -18.07
CA VAL A 34 -6.14 8.12 -16.78
C VAL A 34 -7.13 8.31 -15.63
N TRP A 35 -7.89 9.38 -15.64
CA TRP A 35 -8.92 9.62 -14.63
C TRP A 35 -9.99 8.52 -14.62
N LYS A 36 -10.44 8.08 -15.79
CA LYS A 36 -11.41 6.97 -15.91
C LYS A 36 -10.84 5.67 -15.37
N ILE A 37 -9.57 5.39 -15.63
CA ILE A 37 -8.87 4.23 -15.05
C ILE A 37 -8.86 4.33 -13.53
N SER A 38 -8.44 5.46 -13.00
CA SER A 38 -8.42 5.72 -11.56
C SER A 38 -9.79 5.48 -10.91
N ARG A 39 -10.86 5.95 -11.55
CA ARG A 39 -12.22 5.74 -11.06
C ARG A 39 -12.65 4.28 -11.00
N LYS A 40 -12.15 3.45 -11.91
CA LYS A 40 -12.43 2.01 -11.88
C LYS A 40 -11.66 1.29 -10.78
N LEU A 41 -10.45 1.74 -10.49
CA LEU A 41 -9.61 1.16 -9.43
C LEU A 41 -10.07 1.59 -8.03
N SER A 42 -10.57 2.80 -7.90
CA SER A 42 -10.87 3.44 -6.61
C SER A 42 -11.78 2.61 -5.69
N PRO A 43 -12.96 2.11 -6.12
CA PRO A 43 -13.83 1.34 -5.23
C PRO A 43 -13.18 0.07 -4.70
N ILE A 44 -12.38 -0.59 -5.54
CA ILE A 44 -11.68 -1.83 -5.21
C ILE A 44 -10.57 -1.54 -4.19
N ALA A 45 -9.77 -0.50 -4.46
CA ALA A 45 -8.67 -0.08 -3.59
C ALA A 45 -9.18 0.38 -2.22
N GLU A 46 -10.27 1.17 -2.19
CA GLU A 46 -10.86 1.67 -0.95
C GLU A 46 -11.45 0.54 -0.11
N GLN A 47 -12.14 -0.42 -0.74
CA GLN A 47 -12.69 -1.57 -0.03
C GLN A 47 -11.57 -2.44 0.56
N TYR A 48 -10.50 -2.66 -0.21
CA TYR A 48 -9.34 -3.41 0.27
C TYR A 48 -8.67 -2.71 1.45
N SER A 49 -8.48 -1.40 1.36
CA SER A 49 -7.92 -0.59 2.45
C SER A 49 -8.75 -0.69 3.73
N LYS A 50 -10.07 -0.65 3.59
CA LYS A 50 -11.01 -0.82 4.69
C LYS A 50 -10.90 -2.21 5.31
N ASP A 51 -10.85 -3.25 4.48
CA ASP A 51 -10.71 -4.63 4.94
C ASP A 51 -9.41 -4.82 5.73
N VAL A 52 -8.32 -4.20 5.28
CA VAL A 52 -7.02 -4.21 5.97
C VAL A 52 -7.12 -3.53 7.33
N GLU A 53 -7.73 -2.34 7.40
CA GLU A 53 -7.89 -1.61 8.66
C GLU A 53 -8.77 -2.37 9.65
N ASP A 54 -9.88 -2.94 9.19
CA ASP A 54 -10.77 -3.75 10.03
C ASP A 54 -10.04 -4.98 10.60
N ALA A 55 -9.22 -5.65 9.77
CA ALA A 55 -8.42 -6.78 10.21
C ALA A 55 -7.36 -6.38 11.24
N LYS A 56 -6.69 -5.25 11.02
CA LYS A 56 -5.69 -4.70 11.95
C LYS A 56 -6.29 -4.46 13.33
N GLN A 57 -7.49 -3.89 13.39
CA GLN A 57 -8.17 -3.62 14.66
C GLN A 57 -8.64 -4.90 15.33
N ARG A 58 -9.25 -5.81 14.58
CA ARG A 58 -9.82 -7.05 15.10
C ARG A 58 -8.75 -8.00 15.67
N LEU A 59 -7.55 -8.02 15.03
CA LEU A 59 -6.50 -8.96 15.36
C LEU A 59 -5.45 -8.41 16.33
N LEU A 60 -5.66 -7.20 16.89
CA LEU A 60 -4.75 -6.64 17.91
C LEU A 60 -4.60 -7.60 19.08
N PRO A 61 -3.36 -7.83 19.58
CA PRO A 61 -3.13 -8.69 20.75
C PRO A 61 -3.83 -8.18 22.02
N SER A 62 -3.96 -6.85 22.17
CA SER A 62 -4.65 -6.19 23.28
C SER A 62 -5.02 -4.76 22.88
N GLU A 63 -5.95 -4.15 23.60
CA GLU A 63 -6.37 -2.76 23.35
C GLU A 63 -5.22 -1.75 23.52
N ASP A 64 -4.30 -2.03 24.46
CA ASP A 64 -3.16 -1.17 24.77
C ASP A 64 -1.90 -1.48 23.94
N PHE A 65 -1.98 -2.44 23.01
CA PHE A 65 -0.84 -2.84 22.19
C PHE A 65 -0.23 -1.69 21.40
N PRO A 66 -1.01 -0.78 20.75
CA PRO A 66 -0.41 0.37 20.05
C PRO A 66 0.46 1.25 20.97
N GLN A 67 0.06 1.47 22.21
CA GLN A 67 0.85 2.24 23.17
C GLN A 67 2.11 1.50 23.58
N LYS A 68 2.02 0.19 23.81
CA LYS A 68 3.18 -0.67 24.10
C LYS A 68 4.19 -0.63 22.96
N LEU A 69 3.72 -0.68 21.72
CA LEU A 69 4.57 -0.63 20.53
C LEU A 69 5.31 0.71 20.45
N GLN A 70 4.62 1.82 20.68
CA GLN A 70 5.26 3.15 20.72
C GLN A 70 6.34 3.24 21.79
N MET A 71 6.09 2.70 22.97
CA MET A 71 7.07 2.65 24.05
C MET A 71 8.27 1.78 23.68
N ALA A 72 8.04 0.66 23.00
CA ALA A 72 9.12 -0.21 22.53
C ALA A 72 10.01 0.48 21.48
N LEU A 73 9.42 1.23 20.55
CA LEU A 73 10.16 2.01 19.57
C LEU A 73 10.99 3.11 20.25
N LYS A 74 10.44 3.78 21.26
CA LYS A 74 11.14 4.78 22.05
C LYS A 74 12.31 4.15 22.80
N TYR A 75 12.10 2.99 23.44
CA TYR A 75 13.13 2.22 24.11
C TYR A 75 14.30 1.92 23.15
N GLN A 76 13.99 1.40 21.96
CA GLN A 76 15.00 1.06 20.96
C GLN A 76 15.83 2.28 20.56
N SER A 77 15.18 3.40 20.30
CA SER A 77 15.84 4.65 19.94
C SER A 77 16.76 5.15 21.07
N LEU A 78 16.29 5.15 22.30
CA LEU A 78 17.08 5.58 23.46
C LEU A 78 18.25 4.65 23.75
N ARG A 79 18.03 3.34 23.66
CA ARG A 79 19.08 2.33 23.83
C ARG A 79 20.19 2.52 22.80
N ASP A 80 19.82 2.68 21.52
CA ASP A 80 20.76 2.82 20.41
C ASP A 80 21.55 4.13 20.52
N SER A 81 21.02 5.17 21.14
CA SER A 81 21.72 6.42 21.41
C SER A 81 22.54 6.41 22.71
N GLY A 82 22.56 5.29 23.45
CA GLY A 82 23.39 5.11 24.65
C GLY A 82 22.81 5.70 25.92
N GLU A 83 21.51 6.03 25.93
CA GLU A 83 20.83 6.51 27.13
C GLU A 83 20.74 5.41 28.20
N LYS A 84 20.87 5.83 29.49
CA LYS A 84 20.83 4.92 30.62
C LYS A 84 19.44 4.77 31.22
N ASP A 85 18.64 5.85 31.20
CA ASP A 85 17.25 5.82 31.64
C ASP A 85 16.35 5.36 30.52
N LEU A 86 15.90 4.11 30.60
CA LEU A 86 15.08 3.47 29.58
C LEU A 86 13.67 3.23 30.09
N PRO A 87 12.62 3.38 29.23
CA PRO A 87 11.22 3.25 29.65
C PRO A 87 10.80 1.81 29.96
N MET A 88 11.61 0.82 29.62
CA MET A 88 11.33 -0.59 29.88
C MET A 88 12.63 -1.40 29.98
N THR A 89 12.50 -2.67 30.36
CA THR A 89 13.61 -3.63 30.40
C THR A 89 13.80 -4.30 29.04
N GLU A 90 14.97 -4.89 28.81
CA GLU A 90 15.25 -5.70 27.63
C GLU A 90 14.27 -6.87 27.48
N GLU A 91 13.90 -7.49 28.59
CA GLU A 91 12.92 -8.59 28.62
C GLU A 91 11.53 -8.13 28.18
N GLU A 92 11.07 -6.98 28.67
CA GLU A 92 9.79 -6.38 28.27
C GLU A 92 9.78 -6.03 26.78
N PHE A 93 10.89 -5.44 26.29
CA PHE A 93 11.05 -5.13 24.87
C PHE A 93 10.98 -6.39 24.00
N SER A 94 11.68 -7.46 24.39
CA SER A 94 11.68 -8.73 23.68
C SER A 94 10.30 -9.34 23.57
N LYS A 95 9.48 -9.24 24.62
CA LYS A 95 8.09 -9.72 24.61
C LYS A 95 7.23 -8.94 23.63
N ILE A 96 7.37 -7.61 23.61
CA ILE A 96 6.61 -6.75 22.68
C ILE A 96 7.03 -7.02 21.24
N ALA A 97 8.32 -7.20 20.98
CA ALA A 97 8.84 -7.54 19.67
C ALA A 97 8.29 -8.89 19.17
N ALA A 98 8.21 -9.89 20.05
CA ALA A 98 7.63 -11.20 19.74
C ALA A 98 6.12 -11.09 19.42
N GLU A 99 5.37 -10.32 20.22
CA GLU A 99 3.95 -10.05 19.97
C GLU A 99 3.74 -9.36 18.63
N TRP A 100 4.60 -8.39 18.29
CA TRP A 100 4.56 -7.66 17.02
C TRP A 100 4.78 -8.61 15.83
N ASN A 101 5.80 -9.47 15.91
CA ASN A 101 6.09 -10.43 14.86
C ASN A 101 4.94 -11.43 14.67
N ASN A 102 4.36 -11.92 15.77
CA ASN A 102 3.23 -12.83 15.74
C ASN A 102 1.97 -12.15 15.16
N TYR A 103 1.70 -10.92 15.58
CA TYR A 103 0.60 -10.11 15.06
C TYR A 103 0.70 -9.94 13.53
N ASN A 104 1.88 -9.56 13.03
CA ASN A 104 2.11 -9.39 11.61
C ASN A 104 1.91 -10.70 10.83
N ALA A 105 2.36 -11.82 11.37
CA ALA A 105 2.18 -13.14 10.74
C ALA A 105 0.70 -13.53 10.65
N ILE A 106 -0.06 -13.30 11.71
CA ILE A 106 -1.52 -13.57 11.76
C ILE A 106 -2.26 -12.65 10.77
N LEU A 107 -1.88 -11.38 10.74
CA LEU A 107 -2.47 -10.39 9.85
C LEU A 107 -2.23 -10.73 8.37
N ASP A 108 -1.00 -11.06 8.02
CA ASP A 108 -0.64 -11.47 6.65
C ASP A 108 -1.43 -12.69 6.20
N LYS A 109 -1.55 -13.69 7.09
CA LYS A 109 -2.32 -14.91 6.80
C LYS A 109 -3.80 -14.61 6.62
N ALA A 110 -4.37 -13.75 7.48
CA ALA A 110 -5.79 -13.39 7.40
C ALA A 110 -6.13 -12.60 6.13
N LEU A 111 -5.20 -11.79 5.64
CA LEU A 111 -5.40 -10.95 4.45
C LEU A 111 -4.93 -11.58 3.15
N LYS A 112 -4.22 -12.71 3.20
CA LYS A 112 -3.61 -13.33 2.02
C LYS A 112 -4.63 -13.64 0.92
N ASP A 113 -5.72 -14.30 1.25
CA ASP A 113 -6.74 -14.68 0.28
C ASP A 113 -7.38 -13.44 -0.36
N ARG A 114 -7.65 -12.42 0.44
CA ARG A 114 -8.22 -11.16 -0.04
C ARG A 114 -7.26 -10.42 -0.96
N ALA A 115 -5.97 -10.37 -0.60
CA ALA A 115 -4.93 -9.71 -1.40
C ALA A 115 -4.70 -10.40 -2.75
N GLU A 116 -4.79 -11.73 -2.78
CA GLU A 116 -4.56 -12.55 -3.98
C GLU A 116 -5.82 -12.73 -4.84
N GLU A 117 -6.99 -12.29 -4.38
CA GLU A 117 -8.24 -12.38 -5.15
C GLU A 117 -8.11 -11.61 -6.46
N LYS A 118 -8.39 -12.31 -7.57
CA LYS A 118 -8.28 -11.74 -8.92
C LYS A 118 -9.54 -10.99 -9.31
N ILE A 119 -9.35 -9.86 -9.96
CA ILE A 119 -10.43 -8.97 -10.40
C ILE A 119 -10.22 -8.66 -11.88
N SER A 120 -11.28 -8.77 -12.66
CA SER A 120 -11.29 -8.39 -14.08
C SER A 120 -11.79 -6.96 -14.22
N ILE A 121 -11.04 -6.13 -14.95
CA ILE A 121 -11.36 -4.73 -15.19
C ILE A 121 -11.24 -4.44 -16.67
N GLU A 122 -12.17 -3.68 -17.21
CA GLU A 122 -12.07 -3.15 -18.57
C GLU A 122 -11.62 -1.70 -18.53
N ILE A 123 -10.58 -1.37 -19.27
CA ILE A 123 -10.02 -0.01 -19.34
C ILE A 123 -9.81 0.40 -20.78
N GLU A 124 -9.83 1.71 -21.01
CA GLU A 124 -9.32 2.32 -22.23
C GLU A 124 -7.84 2.64 -22.00
N PRO A 125 -6.91 1.93 -22.66
CA PRO A 125 -5.48 2.12 -22.40
C PRO A 125 -4.96 3.43 -22.98
N ILE A 126 -3.80 3.86 -22.50
CA ILE A 126 -3.09 5.03 -23.05
C ILE A 126 -1.93 4.60 -23.95
N THR A 127 -1.51 5.49 -24.83
CA THR A 127 -0.38 5.24 -25.74
C THR A 127 0.95 5.25 -24.98
N GLU A 128 1.98 4.66 -25.60
CA GLU A 128 3.35 4.75 -25.07
C GLU A 128 3.82 6.20 -24.93
N GLU A 129 3.44 7.06 -25.88
CA GLU A 129 3.77 8.49 -25.82
C GLU A 129 3.15 9.15 -24.58
N ALA A 130 1.87 8.91 -24.32
CA ALA A 130 1.18 9.44 -23.15
C ALA A 130 1.79 8.91 -21.86
N PHE A 131 2.10 7.63 -21.81
CA PHE A 131 2.75 7.00 -20.66
C PHE A 131 4.14 7.60 -20.41
N GLY A 132 4.91 7.84 -21.48
CA GLY A 132 6.22 8.50 -21.37
C GLY A 132 6.13 9.90 -20.78
N LYS A 133 5.11 10.68 -21.17
CA LYS A 133 4.85 12.01 -20.59
C LYS A 133 4.46 11.91 -19.11
N LEU A 134 3.70 10.90 -18.75
CA LEU A 134 3.32 10.63 -17.37
C LEU A 134 4.56 10.29 -16.52
N MET A 135 5.43 9.42 -17.01
CA MET A 135 6.70 9.08 -16.36
C MET A 135 7.59 10.31 -16.20
N ALA A 136 7.67 11.15 -17.20
CA ALA A 136 8.50 12.37 -17.18
C ALA A 136 8.00 13.40 -16.15
N SER A 137 6.73 13.36 -15.77
CA SER A 137 6.14 14.24 -14.78
C SER A 137 6.29 13.72 -13.34
N ASN A 138 6.68 12.45 -13.19
CA ASN A 138 6.74 11.76 -11.91
C ASN A 138 8.10 11.08 -11.75
N ASP A 139 8.60 11.06 -10.52
CA ASP A 139 9.87 10.41 -10.20
C ASP A 139 9.60 8.96 -9.76
N TRP A 140 9.18 8.13 -10.71
CA TRP A 140 8.82 6.74 -10.44
C TRP A 140 10.03 5.81 -10.57
N SER A 141 10.13 4.86 -9.64
CA SER A 141 11.04 3.72 -9.77
C SER A 141 10.53 2.76 -10.86
N PHE A 142 11.40 1.87 -11.35
CA PHE A 142 10.96 0.82 -12.27
C PHE A 142 9.90 -0.09 -11.66
N GLU A 143 9.97 -0.33 -10.36
CA GLU A 143 8.94 -1.10 -9.64
C GLU A 143 7.56 -0.43 -9.75
N GLN A 144 7.50 0.89 -9.55
CA GLN A 144 6.26 1.65 -9.70
C GLN A 144 5.76 1.65 -11.13
N VAL A 145 6.65 1.82 -12.11
CA VAL A 145 6.32 1.76 -13.54
C VAL A 145 5.74 0.39 -13.90
N ASN A 146 6.35 -0.69 -13.43
CA ASN A 146 5.88 -2.05 -13.70
C ASN A 146 4.47 -2.30 -13.14
N LYS A 147 4.15 -1.70 -12.01
CA LYS A 147 2.80 -1.78 -11.43
C LYS A 147 1.73 -1.07 -12.25
N LEU A 148 2.12 -0.17 -13.15
CA LEU A 148 1.22 0.56 -14.03
C LEU A 148 1.23 0.06 -15.47
N GLU A 149 2.02 -0.96 -15.80
CA GLU A 149 2.16 -1.49 -17.16
C GLU A 149 0.82 -1.83 -17.81
N PHE A 150 -0.16 -2.27 -17.04
CA PHE A 150 -1.47 -2.67 -17.55
C PHE A 150 -2.27 -1.54 -18.19
N ILE A 151 -1.93 -0.27 -17.93
CA ILE A 151 -2.63 0.88 -18.54
C ILE A 151 -2.17 1.20 -19.96
N LEU A 152 -1.07 0.58 -20.41
CA LEU A 152 -0.55 0.71 -21.77
C LEU A 152 -1.39 -0.08 -22.78
N GLU A 153 -1.42 0.43 -24.02
CA GLU A 153 -2.01 -0.29 -25.16
C GLU A 153 -1.39 -1.67 -25.37
#